data_79880617d70f454afa367e80b9ea08b7
#
_entry.id   79880617d70f454afa367e80b9ea08b7
#
_cell.length_a   1.000
_cell.length_b   1.000
_cell.length_c   1.000
_cell.angle_alpha   90.00
_cell.angle_beta   90.00
_cell.angle_gamma   90.00
#
_symmetry.space_group_name_H-M   'P 1'
#
loop_
_entity.id
_entity.type
_entity.pdbx_description
1 polymer ?
#
loop_
_entity_poly.entity_id
_entity_poly.type
_entity_poly.pdbx_seq_one_letter_code
_entity_poly.pdbx_strand_id
1 'polypeptide(L)'
;MRIALFTDSYLPTVDGVVTSVLTTRRQLETDGHEVVIFAPEDPRRRGVREAGTIYVRAKEFHHYPGYRLAMFPGREVDLIKDLGIDVIHIHGVGFVGIKGLWASWQAKVPRVSTFHTMIHDTLPFYSPFGLNLHLLERGLRFYLRIFLRKTQGVVVPSRAVLNEIMALSPLARIADVIPTGVDPDRFRPDLSGQSVRTKWGLNGHDVILHVGRVAAEKNLTTLIHAFPKVKEANPDTKLLIVGTGPYLEKYYEMVRHLGLSGDVIFTGFVADAELPRYYAAADAFAIASKFETQGLVVLEALASGRPVAGANYRAIPEFVKDGVNGALFEPNDVRGCAEAILRCLKQRDEMRGPARESALPFSIERCTRRLEHVYERLVAG
;
A
#
# COMPACT_ATOMS: atom_id res chain seq x y z
N MET A 1 11.28 17.56 -16.49
CA MET A 1 9.84 17.89 -16.56
C MET A 1 9.38 18.51 -15.23
N ARG A 2 8.34 19.35 -15.30
CA ARG A 2 7.59 19.82 -14.14
C ARG A 2 6.33 18.98 -13.95
N ILE A 3 6.23 18.29 -12.85
CA ILE A 3 5.20 17.26 -12.61
C ILE A 3 4.33 17.68 -11.44
N ALA A 4 3.00 17.66 -11.63
CA ALA A 4 2.05 17.90 -10.54
C ALA A 4 1.41 16.59 -10.08
N LEU A 5 1.60 16.20 -8.81
CA LEU A 5 0.97 15.03 -8.20
C LEU A 5 -0.28 15.47 -7.42
N PHE A 6 -1.45 14.97 -7.78
CA PHE A 6 -2.71 15.22 -7.08
C PHE A 6 -3.09 14.01 -6.24
N THR A 7 -3.23 14.18 -4.94
CA THR A 7 -3.53 13.06 -4.02
C THR A 7 -4.65 13.40 -3.05
N ASP A 8 -5.56 12.45 -2.80
CA ASP A 8 -6.65 12.59 -1.82
C ASP A 8 -6.24 12.21 -0.39
N SER A 9 -5.11 11.50 -0.23
CA SER A 9 -4.52 11.14 1.07
C SER A 9 -3.11 11.71 1.16
N TYR A 10 -2.78 12.35 2.29
CA TYR A 10 -1.47 12.94 2.53
C TYR A 10 -1.17 13.05 4.02
N LEU A 11 0.07 13.36 4.36
CA LEU A 11 0.52 13.53 5.74
C LEU A 11 -0.44 14.40 6.59
N PRO A 12 -0.64 14.07 7.87
CA PRO A 12 0.06 13.08 8.68
C PRO A 12 -0.47 11.64 8.56
N THR A 13 -1.45 11.39 7.70
CA THR A 13 -1.92 10.03 7.42
C THR A 13 -0.81 9.25 6.72
N VAL A 14 -0.53 8.03 7.19
CA VAL A 14 0.46 7.12 6.58
C VAL A 14 -0.30 5.90 6.09
N ASP A 15 -0.38 5.77 4.77
CA ASP A 15 -0.98 4.64 4.09
C ASP A 15 -0.20 4.31 2.80
N GLY A 16 -0.59 3.28 2.08
CA GLY A 16 0.10 2.87 0.85
C GLY A 16 0.07 3.93 -0.25
N VAL A 17 -0.96 4.79 -0.29
CA VAL A 17 -1.06 5.90 -1.27
C VAL A 17 -0.05 6.99 -0.94
N VAL A 18 -0.01 7.41 0.33
CA VAL A 18 0.94 8.42 0.81
C VAL A 18 2.37 7.94 0.61
N THR A 19 2.66 6.68 0.97
CA THR A 19 3.97 6.06 0.74
C THR A 19 4.33 6.10 -0.75
N SER A 20 3.40 5.74 -1.63
CA SER A 20 3.61 5.78 -3.08
C SER A 20 3.92 7.19 -3.59
N VAL A 21 3.13 8.18 -3.19
CA VAL A 21 3.31 9.59 -3.61
C VAL A 21 4.67 10.13 -3.16
N LEU A 22 5.02 9.93 -1.88
CA LEU A 22 6.28 10.44 -1.32
C LEU A 22 7.51 9.75 -1.91
N THR A 23 7.41 8.45 -2.13
CA THR A 23 8.48 7.64 -2.73
C THR A 23 8.70 8.02 -4.18
N THR A 24 7.62 8.11 -4.96
CA THR A 24 7.65 8.53 -6.37
C THR A 24 8.20 9.96 -6.49
N ARG A 25 7.74 10.90 -5.65
CA ARG A 25 8.26 12.26 -5.64
C ARG A 25 9.77 12.28 -5.43
N ARG A 26 10.26 11.61 -4.37
CA ARG A 26 11.68 11.59 -4.03
C ARG A 26 12.54 11.09 -5.19
N GLN A 27 12.11 10.02 -5.85
CA GLN A 27 12.86 9.46 -6.97
C GLN A 27 12.82 10.37 -8.19
N LEU A 28 11.66 10.92 -8.56
CA LEU A 28 11.55 11.89 -9.66
C LEU A 28 12.43 13.15 -9.43
N GLU A 29 12.49 13.66 -8.19
CA GLU A 29 13.37 14.76 -7.83
C GLU A 29 14.85 14.36 -7.95
N THR A 30 15.21 13.13 -7.58
CA THR A 30 16.56 12.57 -7.75
C THR A 30 16.93 12.45 -9.22
N ASP A 31 15.97 12.09 -10.07
CA ASP A 31 16.14 11.96 -11.53
C ASP A 31 16.09 13.32 -12.27
N GLY A 32 16.03 14.44 -11.52
CA GLY A 32 16.15 15.80 -12.04
C GLY A 32 14.83 16.46 -12.48
N HIS A 33 13.69 15.94 -12.04
CA HIS A 33 12.38 16.55 -12.28
C HIS A 33 12.00 17.52 -11.16
N GLU A 34 11.21 18.53 -11.49
CA GLU A 34 10.56 19.41 -10.52
C GLU A 34 9.18 18.84 -10.17
N VAL A 35 8.94 18.54 -8.90
CA VAL A 35 7.69 17.90 -8.46
C VAL A 35 6.91 18.78 -7.49
N VAL A 36 5.64 19.04 -7.79
CA VAL A 36 4.71 19.76 -6.91
C VAL A 36 3.55 18.83 -6.52
N ILE A 37 3.27 18.71 -5.23
CA ILE A 37 2.16 17.92 -4.71
C ILE A 37 0.96 18.83 -4.42
N PHE A 38 -0.22 18.47 -4.92
CA PHE A 38 -1.51 19.02 -4.51
C PHE A 38 -2.18 18.04 -3.55
N ALA A 39 -2.35 18.44 -2.29
CA ALA A 39 -2.85 17.59 -1.23
C ALA A 39 -3.92 18.29 -0.38
N PRO A 40 -4.85 17.56 0.28
CA PRO A 40 -5.83 18.17 1.16
C PRO A 40 -5.17 18.74 2.41
N GLU A 41 -5.52 19.98 2.77
CA GLU A 41 -5.08 20.63 4.02
C GLU A 41 -5.58 19.86 5.24
N ASP A 42 -4.70 19.66 6.25
CA ASP A 42 -5.14 19.19 7.57
C ASP A 42 -5.57 20.41 8.43
N PRO A 43 -6.86 20.54 8.77
CA PRO A 43 -7.34 21.65 9.58
C PRO A 43 -6.69 21.74 10.98
N ARG A 44 -6.16 20.61 11.49
CA ARG A 44 -5.46 20.53 12.79
C ARG A 44 -3.99 20.98 12.69
N ARG A 45 -3.42 21.04 11.50
CA ARG A 45 -2.03 21.42 11.22
C ARG A 45 -1.94 22.66 10.33
N ARG A 46 -2.89 23.60 10.47
CA ARG A 46 -2.87 24.86 9.73
C ARG A 46 -1.54 25.59 9.93
N GLY A 47 -0.92 25.98 8.83
CA GLY A 47 0.37 26.68 8.83
C GLY A 47 1.60 25.80 8.73
N VAL A 48 1.49 24.45 8.89
CA VAL A 48 2.59 23.54 8.52
C VAL A 48 2.61 23.40 7.01
N ARG A 49 3.70 23.87 6.41
CA ARG A 49 3.90 23.80 4.95
C ARG A 49 5.15 23.00 4.66
N GLU A 50 5.00 21.99 3.82
CA GLU A 50 6.13 21.24 3.29
C GLU A 50 6.53 21.84 1.95
N ALA A 51 7.84 22.01 1.73
CA ALA A 51 8.35 22.53 0.48
C ALA A 51 7.84 21.70 -0.71
N GLY A 52 7.44 22.35 -1.80
CA GLY A 52 6.89 21.70 -2.98
C GLY A 52 5.50 21.06 -2.78
N THR A 53 4.76 21.43 -1.71
CA THR A 53 3.38 20.96 -1.49
C THR A 53 2.42 22.16 -1.44
N ILE A 54 1.38 22.11 -2.25
CA ILE A 54 0.27 23.05 -2.29
C ILE A 54 -0.92 22.41 -1.59
N TYR A 55 -1.34 22.98 -0.47
CA TYR A 55 -2.46 22.49 0.29
C TYR A 55 -3.79 23.05 -0.22
N VAL A 56 -4.69 22.14 -0.59
CA VAL A 56 -6.05 22.44 -1.02
C VAL A 56 -6.96 22.47 0.20
N ARG A 57 -7.73 23.55 0.36
CA ARG A 57 -8.66 23.68 1.49
C ARG A 57 -9.61 22.50 1.58
N ALA A 58 -9.64 21.83 2.74
CA ALA A 58 -10.41 20.63 2.98
C ALA A 58 -11.09 20.64 4.34
N LYS A 59 -12.14 19.81 4.51
CA LYS A 59 -12.77 19.50 5.78
C LYS A 59 -12.55 18.04 6.14
N GLU A 60 -12.42 17.73 7.43
CA GLU A 60 -12.32 16.36 7.91
C GLU A 60 -13.62 15.59 7.64
N PHE A 61 -13.51 14.36 7.19
CA PHE A 61 -14.64 13.47 7.00
C PHE A 61 -14.79 12.58 8.24
N HIS A 62 -15.71 12.95 9.13
CA HIS A 62 -15.88 12.33 10.45
C HIS A 62 -16.16 10.81 10.40
N HIS A 63 -16.79 10.31 9.33
CA HIS A 63 -17.10 8.89 9.19
C HIS A 63 -15.88 8.03 8.79
N TYR A 64 -14.79 8.66 8.35
CA TYR A 64 -13.55 7.98 8.01
C TYR A 64 -12.36 8.79 8.54
N PRO A 65 -11.86 8.47 9.74
CA PRO A 65 -10.77 9.20 10.37
C PRO A 65 -9.53 9.28 9.46
N GLY A 66 -9.00 10.49 9.31
CA GLY A 66 -7.85 10.76 8.44
C GLY A 66 -8.17 11.06 6.97
N TYR A 67 -9.42 10.89 6.52
CA TYR A 67 -9.84 11.29 5.18
C TYR A 67 -10.41 12.72 5.16
N ARG A 68 -10.10 13.47 4.10
CA ARG A 68 -10.44 14.90 3.99
C ARG A 68 -11.14 15.19 2.68
N LEU A 69 -12.17 16.03 2.74
CA LEU A 69 -12.98 16.39 1.58
C LEU A 69 -12.61 17.80 1.10
N ALA A 70 -11.92 17.88 -0.03
CA ALA A 70 -11.48 19.13 -0.67
C ALA A 70 -12.51 19.67 -1.66
N MET A 71 -13.76 19.88 -1.21
CA MET A 71 -14.89 20.27 -2.07
C MET A 71 -14.89 21.74 -2.53
N PHE A 72 -14.07 22.60 -1.91
CA PHE A 72 -14.09 24.03 -2.17
C PHE A 72 -13.41 24.37 -3.50
N PRO A 73 -13.89 25.40 -4.23
CA PRO A 73 -13.16 25.96 -5.35
C PRO A 73 -11.75 26.41 -4.93
N GLY A 74 -10.78 26.26 -5.82
CA GLY A 74 -9.40 26.66 -5.59
C GLY A 74 -8.79 27.27 -6.87
N ARG A 75 -7.52 27.61 -6.79
CA ARG A 75 -6.75 28.21 -7.88
C ARG A 75 -5.89 27.19 -8.62
N GLU A 76 -6.29 25.93 -8.63
CA GLU A 76 -5.46 24.83 -9.18
C GLU A 76 -5.13 25.06 -10.66
N VAL A 77 -6.09 25.57 -11.44
CA VAL A 77 -5.90 25.84 -12.89
C VAL A 77 -4.84 26.95 -13.11
N ASP A 78 -4.95 28.04 -12.36
CA ASP A 78 -4.00 29.15 -12.46
C ASP A 78 -2.60 28.70 -12.05
N LEU A 79 -2.52 27.98 -10.92
CA LEU A 79 -1.25 27.45 -10.42
C LEU A 79 -0.58 26.47 -11.38
N ILE A 80 -1.35 25.62 -12.06
CA ILE A 80 -0.80 24.71 -13.09
C ILE A 80 -0.17 25.49 -14.25
N LYS A 81 -0.82 26.58 -14.68
CA LYS A 81 -0.30 27.45 -15.74
C LYS A 81 0.90 28.27 -15.28
N ASP A 82 0.82 28.89 -14.11
CA ASP A 82 1.86 29.75 -13.54
C ASP A 82 3.15 28.94 -13.27
N LEU A 83 3.02 27.70 -12.83
CA LEU A 83 4.14 26.80 -12.58
C LEU A 83 4.67 26.12 -13.86
N GLY A 84 4.00 26.27 -14.99
CA GLY A 84 4.40 25.64 -16.26
C GLY A 84 4.47 24.12 -16.18
N ILE A 85 3.44 23.49 -15.62
CA ILE A 85 3.39 22.04 -15.43
C ILE A 85 3.29 21.30 -16.77
N ASP A 86 4.18 20.32 -16.98
CA ASP A 86 4.22 19.50 -18.20
C ASP A 86 3.25 18.31 -18.17
N VAL A 87 3.04 17.70 -16.99
CA VAL A 87 2.17 16.55 -16.80
C VAL A 87 1.52 16.55 -15.44
N ILE A 88 0.25 16.11 -15.37
CA ILE A 88 -0.49 15.93 -14.12
C ILE A 88 -0.66 14.43 -13.85
N HIS A 89 -0.24 13.99 -12.67
CA HIS A 89 -0.43 12.63 -12.19
C HIS A 89 -1.39 12.60 -10.99
N ILE A 90 -2.48 11.85 -11.13
CA ILE A 90 -3.56 11.79 -10.16
C ILE A 90 -3.48 10.47 -9.39
N HIS A 91 -3.28 10.54 -8.07
CA HIS A 91 -3.15 9.39 -7.16
C HIS A 91 -4.43 9.11 -6.34
N GLY A 92 -5.57 9.58 -6.79
CA GLY A 92 -6.84 9.35 -6.13
C GLY A 92 -8.01 9.67 -7.04
N VAL A 93 -9.17 9.15 -6.70
CA VAL A 93 -10.42 9.38 -7.43
C VAL A 93 -11.42 10.21 -6.62
N GLY A 94 -10.97 10.81 -5.53
CA GLY A 94 -11.76 11.70 -4.69
C GLY A 94 -11.71 13.14 -5.17
N PHE A 95 -11.98 14.08 -4.27
CA PHE A 95 -12.15 15.49 -4.62
C PHE A 95 -10.87 16.15 -5.16
N VAL A 96 -9.69 15.83 -4.60
CA VAL A 96 -8.42 16.36 -5.11
C VAL A 96 -8.11 15.76 -6.48
N GLY A 97 -8.39 14.46 -6.67
CA GLY A 97 -8.28 13.82 -7.97
C GLY A 97 -9.17 14.43 -9.04
N ILE A 98 -10.44 14.76 -8.71
CA ILE A 98 -11.36 15.49 -9.60
C ILE A 98 -10.81 16.86 -9.98
N LYS A 99 -10.24 17.59 -9.00
CA LYS A 99 -9.60 18.89 -9.24
C LYS A 99 -8.43 18.78 -10.21
N GLY A 100 -7.57 17.76 -10.03
CA GLY A 100 -6.48 17.46 -10.95
C GLY A 100 -6.96 17.17 -12.36
N LEU A 101 -8.03 16.35 -12.50
CA LEU A 101 -8.64 16.05 -13.78
C LEU A 101 -9.20 17.31 -14.46
N TRP A 102 -9.89 18.15 -13.70
CA TRP A 102 -10.47 19.40 -14.22
C TRP A 102 -9.38 20.44 -14.58
N ALA A 103 -8.38 20.61 -13.71
CA ALA A 103 -7.28 21.53 -13.94
C ALA A 103 -6.47 21.14 -15.19
N SER A 104 -6.21 19.85 -15.39
CA SER A 104 -5.58 19.31 -16.58
C SER A 104 -6.36 19.66 -17.85
N TRP A 105 -7.67 19.47 -17.82
CA TRP A 105 -8.52 19.76 -18.97
C TRP A 105 -8.52 21.26 -19.32
N GLN A 106 -8.65 22.15 -18.32
CA GLN A 106 -8.67 23.60 -18.51
C GLN A 106 -7.30 24.16 -18.94
N ALA A 107 -6.22 23.63 -18.36
CA ALA A 107 -4.86 24.06 -18.69
C ALA A 107 -4.31 23.39 -19.96
N LYS A 108 -5.01 22.39 -20.51
CA LYS A 108 -4.57 21.55 -21.65
C LYS A 108 -3.26 20.82 -21.40
N VAL A 109 -3.04 20.38 -20.14
CA VAL A 109 -1.86 19.62 -19.72
C VAL A 109 -2.20 18.13 -19.75
N PRO A 110 -1.31 17.24 -20.27
CA PRO A 110 -1.51 15.80 -20.26
C PRO A 110 -1.72 15.26 -18.84
N ARG A 111 -2.50 14.17 -18.71
CA ARG A 111 -2.82 13.59 -17.42
C ARG A 111 -2.80 12.06 -17.42
N VAL A 112 -2.25 11.52 -16.35
CA VAL A 112 -2.29 10.11 -16.01
C VAL A 112 -2.88 9.92 -14.63
N SER A 113 -3.48 8.78 -14.35
CA SER A 113 -3.91 8.43 -12.99
C SER A 113 -3.34 7.08 -12.57
N THR A 114 -2.87 6.97 -11.32
CA THR A 114 -2.61 5.67 -10.69
C THR A 114 -3.79 5.26 -9.83
N PHE A 115 -4.28 4.06 -10.07
CA PHE A 115 -5.44 3.53 -9.37
C PHE A 115 -5.00 2.65 -8.19
N HIS A 116 -4.90 3.24 -7.00
CA HIS A 116 -4.36 2.58 -5.81
C HIS A 116 -5.39 1.75 -5.03
N THR A 117 -6.67 2.06 -5.12
CA THR A 117 -7.67 1.50 -4.22
C THR A 117 -8.95 1.13 -4.96
N MET A 118 -9.41 -0.09 -4.76
CA MET A 118 -10.71 -0.56 -5.24
C MET A 118 -11.80 -0.12 -4.25
N ILE A 119 -12.34 1.07 -4.46
CA ILE A 119 -13.29 1.70 -3.53
C ILE A 119 -14.56 0.85 -3.36
N HIS A 120 -15.03 0.18 -4.41
CA HIS A 120 -16.24 -0.65 -4.34
C HIS A 120 -16.12 -1.83 -3.38
N ASP A 121 -14.91 -2.38 -3.17
CA ASP A 121 -14.68 -3.47 -2.21
C ASP A 121 -14.62 -2.98 -0.76
N THR A 122 -14.33 -1.71 -0.57
CA THR A 122 -14.26 -1.10 0.76
C THR A 122 -15.62 -0.57 1.22
N LEU A 123 -16.57 -0.38 0.31
CA LEU A 123 -17.91 0.13 0.61
C LEU A 123 -18.63 -0.62 1.76
N PRO A 124 -18.64 -1.98 1.81
CA PRO A 124 -19.29 -2.70 2.90
C PRO A 124 -18.72 -2.40 4.29
N PHE A 125 -17.43 -2.01 4.34
CA PHE A 125 -16.75 -1.71 5.62
C PHE A 125 -16.92 -0.26 6.06
N TYR A 126 -17.28 0.65 5.13
CA TYR A 126 -17.27 2.09 5.36
C TYR A 126 -18.59 2.78 5.00
N SER A 127 -19.63 2.02 4.61
CA SER A 127 -20.93 2.60 4.28
C SER A 127 -21.62 3.15 5.52
N PRO A 128 -22.13 4.39 5.50
CA PRO A 128 -22.99 4.90 6.57
C PRO A 128 -24.27 4.04 6.69
N PHE A 129 -24.68 3.79 7.93
CA PHE A 129 -25.90 3.04 8.23
C PHE A 129 -27.12 3.61 7.47
N GLY A 130 -27.85 2.76 6.77
CA GLY A 130 -29.14 3.08 6.16
C GLY A 130 -29.15 3.42 4.66
N LEU A 131 -28.00 3.48 3.99
CA LEU A 131 -27.98 3.64 2.54
C LEU A 131 -28.13 2.30 1.81
N ASN A 132 -28.86 2.30 0.70
CA ASN A 132 -28.95 1.14 -0.19
C ASN A 132 -27.58 0.92 -0.87
N LEU A 133 -26.83 -0.07 -0.36
CA LEU A 133 -25.48 -0.41 -0.82
C LEU A 133 -25.40 -0.63 -2.32
N HIS A 134 -26.41 -1.28 -2.93
CA HIS A 134 -26.45 -1.55 -4.38
C HIS A 134 -26.57 -0.27 -5.20
N LEU A 135 -27.37 0.70 -4.72
CA LEU A 135 -27.51 1.97 -5.43
C LEU A 135 -26.22 2.80 -5.33
N LEU A 136 -25.60 2.81 -4.15
CA LEU A 136 -24.33 3.50 -3.91
C LEU A 136 -23.20 2.87 -4.75
N GLU A 137 -23.11 1.55 -4.79
CA GLU A 137 -22.15 0.83 -5.62
C GLU A 137 -22.35 1.14 -7.12
N ARG A 138 -23.60 1.10 -7.59
CA ARG A 138 -23.92 1.42 -8.99
C ARG A 138 -23.51 2.85 -9.36
N GLY A 139 -23.81 3.82 -8.49
CA GLY A 139 -23.40 5.21 -8.67
C GLY A 139 -21.88 5.38 -8.70
N LEU A 140 -21.16 4.71 -7.78
CA LEU A 140 -19.72 4.73 -7.72
C LEU A 140 -19.08 4.10 -8.98
N ARG A 141 -19.59 2.95 -9.43
CA ARG A 141 -19.11 2.30 -10.66
C ARG A 141 -19.33 3.20 -11.89
N PHE A 142 -20.45 3.90 -11.97
CA PHE A 142 -20.70 4.86 -13.03
C PHE A 142 -19.72 6.04 -12.99
N TYR A 143 -19.49 6.61 -11.79
CA TYR A 143 -18.51 7.67 -11.59
C TYR A 143 -17.09 7.24 -11.98
N LEU A 144 -16.63 6.07 -11.52
CA LEU A 144 -15.30 5.55 -11.84
C LEU A 144 -15.12 5.31 -13.35
N ARG A 145 -16.15 4.82 -14.04
CA ARG A 145 -16.12 4.69 -15.51
C ARG A 145 -15.90 6.03 -16.20
N ILE A 146 -16.60 7.08 -15.76
CA ILE A 146 -16.41 8.43 -16.32
C ILE A 146 -15.00 8.93 -16.04
N PHE A 147 -14.54 8.80 -14.80
CA PHE A 147 -13.21 9.25 -14.40
C PHE A 147 -12.11 8.57 -15.24
N LEU A 148 -12.13 7.25 -15.34
CA LEU A 148 -11.18 6.47 -16.12
C LEU A 148 -11.18 6.83 -17.62
N ARG A 149 -12.35 7.10 -18.19
CA ARG A 149 -12.48 7.52 -19.59
C ARG A 149 -11.96 8.92 -19.86
N LYS A 150 -11.93 9.77 -18.84
CA LYS A 150 -11.43 11.15 -18.93
C LYS A 150 -9.93 11.27 -18.71
N THR A 151 -9.27 10.24 -18.21
CA THR A 151 -7.80 10.14 -18.10
C THR A 151 -7.19 9.70 -19.44
N GLN A 152 -6.01 10.27 -19.81
CA GLN A 152 -5.31 9.90 -21.03
C GLN A 152 -4.47 8.65 -20.87
N GLY A 153 -4.05 8.34 -19.62
CA GLY A 153 -3.38 7.11 -19.24
C GLY A 153 -3.79 6.65 -17.85
N VAL A 154 -3.90 5.35 -17.65
CA VAL A 154 -4.14 4.74 -16.34
C VAL A 154 -2.99 3.82 -16.01
N VAL A 155 -2.34 4.05 -14.87
CA VAL A 155 -1.36 3.16 -14.27
C VAL A 155 -2.05 2.34 -13.19
N VAL A 156 -1.75 1.05 -13.14
CA VAL A 156 -2.29 0.14 -12.12
C VAL A 156 -1.14 -0.57 -11.41
N PRO A 157 -1.26 -0.85 -10.09
CA PRO A 157 -0.15 -1.39 -9.31
C PRO A 157 0.06 -2.91 -9.50
N SER A 158 -0.93 -3.61 -10.08
CA SER A 158 -0.90 -5.06 -10.26
C SER A 158 -1.80 -5.51 -11.41
N ARG A 159 -1.59 -6.73 -11.89
CA ARG A 159 -2.48 -7.35 -12.89
C ARG A 159 -3.87 -7.64 -12.32
N ALA A 160 -3.97 -7.94 -11.04
CA ALA A 160 -5.26 -8.09 -10.37
C ALA A 160 -6.10 -6.81 -10.50
N VAL A 161 -5.51 -5.64 -10.21
CA VAL A 161 -6.18 -4.35 -10.39
C VAL A 161 -6.44 -4.06 -11.86
N LEU A 162 -5.53 -4.41 -12.79
CA LEU A 162 -5.75 -4.29 -14.22
C LEU A 162 -7.03 -5.01 -14.64
N ASN A 163 -7.19 -6.27 -14.25
CA ASN A 163 -8.36 -7.07 -14.62
C ASN A 163 -9.66 -6.46 -14.08
N GLU A 164 -9.64 -5.94 -12.85
CA GLU A 164 -10.79 -5.26 -12.25
C GLU A 164 -11.13 -3.94 -12.97
N ILE A 165 -10.13 -3.13 -13.33
CA ILE A 165 -10.33 -1.90 -14.11
C ILE A 165 -10.89 -2.21 -15.51
N MET A 166 -10.36 -3.23 -16.17
CA MET A 166 -10.87 -3.65 -17.49
C MET A 166 -12.31 -4.18 -17.42
N ALA A 167 -12.67 -4.93 -16.36
CA ALA A 167 -14.04 -5.35 -16.11
C ALA A 167 -14.97 -4.16 -15.80
N LEU A 168 -14.48 -3.15 -15.07
CA LEU A 168 -15.23 -1.94 -14.75
C LEU A 168 -15.40 -1.03 -15.96
N SER A 169 -14.34 -0.79 -16.72
CA SER A 169 -14.28 0.13 -17.86
C SER A 169 -13.39 -0.42 -18.98
N PRO A 170 -13.92 -1.25 -19.89
CA PRO A 170 -13.16 -1.81 -21.02
C PRO A 170 -12.52 -0.77 -21.95
N LEU A 171 -12.97 0.48 -21.87
CA LEU A 171 -12.45 1.61 -22.65
C LEU A 171 -11.40 2.44 -21.88
N ALA A 172 -10.99 2.02 -20.68
CA ALA A 172 -9.90 2.65 -19.96
C ALA A 172 -8.58 2.50 -20.75
N ARG A 173 -7.84 3.60 -20.85
CA ARG A 173 -6.55 3.61 -21.55
C ARG A 173 -5.45 3.21 -20.58
N ILE A 174 -5.17 1.90 -20.49
CA ILE A 174 -4.10 1.40 -19.61
C ILE A 174 -2.76 1.83 -20.20
N ALA A 175 -1.99 2.60 -19.43
CA ALA A 175 -0.66 3.06 -19.79
C ALA A 175 0.38 1.99 -19.47
N ASP A 176 0.35 1.44 -18.25
CA ASP A 176 1.24 0.37 -17.81
C ASP A 176 0.78 -0.24 -16.46
N VAL A 177 1.33 -1.40 -16.11
CA VAL A 177 1.21 -2.04 -14.79
C VAL A 177 2.47 -1.74 -13.99
N ILE A 178 2.46 -0.68 -13.19
CA ILE A 178 3.62 -0.23 -12.43
C ILE A 178 3.29 -0.26 -10.94
N PRO A 179 3.86 -1.19 -10.17
CA PRO A 179 3.72 -1.17 -8.72
C PRO A 179 4.47 0.01 -8.10
N THR A 180 4.08 0.40 -6.90
CA THR A 180 4.91 1.25 -6.06
C THR A 180 6.19 0.50 -5.75
N GLY A 181 7.33 1.08 -6.06
CA GLY A 181 8.62 0.44 -5.88
C GLY A 181 9.00 0.31 -4.40
N VAL A 182 9.84 -0.68 -4.11
CA VAL A 182 10.50 -0.84 -2.82
C VAL A 182 11.92 -0.26 -2.90
N ASP A 183 12.40 0.32 -1.81
CA ASP A 183 13.79 0.77 -1.68
C ASP A 183 14.68 -0.40 -1.24
N PRO A 184 15.49 -0.98 -2.16
CA PRO A 184 16.29 -2.17 -1.85
C PRO A 184 17.53 -1.85 -0.98
N ASP A 185 17.96 -0.61 -0.89
CA ASP A 185 19.07 -0.22 -0.03
C ASP A 185 18.62 -0.01 1.41
N ARG A 186 17.37 0.36 1.58
CA ARG A 186 16.70 0.50 2.86
C ARG A 186 16.23 -0.85 3.42
N PHE A 187 15.60 -1.68 2.59
CA PHE A 187 15.13 -3.03 2.92
C PHE A 187 16.13 -4.06 2.37
N ARG A 188 17.08 -4.50 3.20
CA ARG A 188 18.18 -5.36 2.77
C ARG A 188 18.47 -6.49 3.75
N PRO A 189 18.94 -7.66 3.27
CA PRO A 189 19.13 -8.86 4.11
C PRO A 189 20.19 -8.73 5.18
N ASP A 190 21.20 -7.90 4.96
CA ASP A 190 22.37 -7.69 5.86
C ASP A 190 22.12 -6.65 6.96
N LEU A 191 20.94 -6.03 6.98
CA LEU A 191 20.57 -5.13 8.07
C LEU A 191 20.39 -5.91 9.37
N SER A 192 20.91 -5.36 10.47
CA SER A 192 20.75 -5.97 11.79
C SER A 192 19.38 -5.68 12.38
N GLY A 193 18.66 -6.75 12.75
CA GLY A 193 17.42 -6.70 13.52
C GLY A 193 17.60 -6.86 15.03
N GLN A 194 18.86 -6.90 15.52
CA GLN A 194 19.18 -7.23 16.93
C GLN A 194 18.51 -6.28 17.94
N SER A 195 18.43 -4.99 17.65
CA SER A 195 17.79 -4.01 18.52
C SER A 195 16.30 -4.31 18.72
N VAL A 196 15.60 -4.74 17.65
CA VAL A 196 14.20 -5.14 17.70
C VAL A 196 14.04 -6.45 18.46
N ARG A 197 14.91 -7.45 18.20
CA ARG A 197 14.90 -8.73 18.93
C ARG A 197 15.10 -8.54 20.42
N THR A 198 16.04 -7.69 20.82
CA THR A 198 16.27 -7.37 22.24
C THR A 198 15.07 -6.63 22.85
N LYS A 199 14.55 -5.62 22.15
CA LYS A 199 13.41 -4.80 22.63
C LYS A 199 12.18 -5.65 22.93
N TRP A 200 11.90 -6.67 22.12
CA TRP A 200 10.67 -7.46 22.16
C TRP A 200 10.89 -8.87 22.73
N GLY A 201 12.07 -9.19 23.27
CA GLY A 201 12.36 -10.50 23.86
C GLY A 201 12.35 -11.64 22.84
N LEU A 202 12.83 -11.39 21.61
CA LEU A 202 12.77 -12.33 20.48
C LEU A 202 14.08 -13.12 20.28
N ASN A 203 15.07 -12.93 21.15
CA ASN A 203 16.34 -13.65 21.06
C ASN A 203 16.13 -15.14 21.30
N GLY A 204 16.69 -15.97 20.43
CA GLY A 204 16.54 -17.43 20.47
C GLY A 204 15.22 -17.96 19.91
N HIS A 205 14.35 -17.08 19.40
CA HIS A 205 13.06 -17.46 18.81
C HIS A 205 13.06 -17.33 17.28
N ASP A 206 12.30 -18.18 16.61
CA ASP A 206 11.87 -17.96 15.23
C ASP A 206 10.79 -16.88 15.21
N VAL A 207 10.93 -15.87 14.37
CA VAL A 207 10.07 -14.70 14.36
C VAL A 207 9.29 -14.60 13.04
N ILE A 208 7.96 -14.66 13.15
CA ILE A 208 7.04 -14.35 12.06
C ILE A 208 6.64 -12.89 12.20
N LEU A 209 6.82 -12.12 11.15
CA LEU A 209 6.43 -10.72 11.09
C LEU A 209 5.14 -10.54 10.28
N HIS A 210 4.24 -9.72 10.79
CA HIS A 210 3.16 -9.09 10.03
C HIS A 210 3.29 -7.57 10.14
N VAL A 211 3.15 -6.85 9.03
CA VAL A 211 3.14 -5.39 9.00
C VAL A 211 1.90 -4.91 8.28
N GLY A 212 1.15 -4.02 8.92
CA GLY A 212 -0.01 -3.41 8.30
C GLY A 212 -1.01 -2.82 9.29
N ARG A 213 -2.04 -2.18 8.74
CA ARG A 213 -3.16 -1.68 9.53
C ARG A 213 -3.90 -2.84 10.19
N VAL A 214 -4.17 -2.75 11.49
CA VAL A 214 -4.91 -3.77 12.24
C VAL A 214 -6.42 -3.58 12.00
N ALA A 215 -6.91 -4.10 10.88
CA ALA A 215 -8.28 -3.90 10.40
C ALA A 215 -8.83 -5.20 9.77
N ALA A 216 -10.14 -5.24 9.55
CA ALA A 216 -10.85 -6.44 9.11
C ALA A 216 -10.31 -7.01 7.78
N GLU A 217 -10.01 -6.12 6.83
CA GLU A 217 -9.53 -6.47 5.50
C GLU A 217 -8.15 -7.15 5.50
N LYS A 218 -7.34 -6.94 6.56
CA LYS A 218 -6.04 -7.60 6.73
C LYS A 218 -6.15 -9.04 7.22
N ASN A 219 -7.34 -9.46 7.64
CA ASN A 219 -7.67 -10.85 7.98
C ASN A 219 -6.69 -11.50 8.98
N LEU A 220 -6.24 -10.73 9.97
CA LEU A 220 -5.38 -11.27 11.05
C LEU A 220 -6.04 -12.42 11.80
N THR A 221 -7.37 -12.56 11.73
CA THR A 221 -8.10 -13.71 12.28
C THR A 221 -7.52 -15.03 11.78
N THR A 222 -7.30 -15.18 10.45
CA THR A 222 -6.72 -16.41 9.89
C THR A 222 -5.29 -16.65 10.41
N LEU A 223 -4.46 -15.61 10.47
CA LEU A 223 -3.08 -15.71 10.95
C LEU A 223 -3.03 -16.11 12.44
N ILE A 224 -3.83 -15.45 13.29
CA ILE A 224 -3.86 -15.72 14.73
C ILE A 224 -4.40 -17.12 15.02
N HIS A 225 -5.45 -17.58 14.32
CA HIS A 225 -5.95 -18.94 14.46
C HIS A 225 -5.02 -20.02 13.90
N ALA A 226 -4.15 -19.68 12.94
CA ALA A 226 -3.12 -20.60 12.44
C ALA A 226 -1.97 -20.79 13.42
N PHE A 227 -1.72 -19.79 14.27
CA PHE A 227 -0.53 -19.73 15.10
C PHE A 227 -0.43 -20.83 16.17
N PRO A 228 -1.51 -21.33 16.83
CA PRO A 228 -1.45 -22.52 17.68
C PRO A 228 -0.81 -23.74 17.01
N LYS A 229 -1.16 -24.01 15.75
CA LYS A 229 -0.56 -25.12 14.98
C LYS A 229 0.91 -24.88 14.66
N VAL A 230 1.29 -23.63 14.44
CA VAL A 230 2.71 -23.27 14.27
C VAL A 230 3.48 -23.55 15.56
N LYS A 231 2.92 -23.16 16.72
CA LYS A 231 3.51 -23.40 18.05
C LYS A 231 3.62 -24.88 18.40
N GLU A 232 2.63 -25.68 18.00
CA GLU A 232 2.63 -27.14 18.19
C GLU A 232 3.80 -27.79 17.44
N ALA A 233 4.09 -27.35 16.23
CA ALA A 233 5.20 -27.85 15.40
C ALA A 233 6.55 -27.22 15.72
N ASN A 234 6.58 -25.96 16.13
CA ASN A 234 7.78 -25.18 16.48
C ASN A 234 7.48 -24.29 17.71
N PRO A 235 7.71 -24.84 18.94
CA PRO A 235 7.35 -24.17 20.20
C PRO A 235 8.07 -22.81 20.42
N ASP A 236 9.23 -22.60 19.83
CA ASP A 236 10.03 -21.40 20.03
C ASP A 236 9.68 -20.26 19.05
N THR A 237 8.54 -20.39 18.31
CA THR A 237 8.10 -19.34 17.37
C THR A 237 7.38 -18.21 18.07
N LYS A 238 7.63 -16.97 17.66
CA LYS A 238 6.87 -15.75 18.05
C LYS A 238 6.24 -15.10 16.83
N LEU A 239 5.06 -14.50 17.03
CA LEU A 239 4.37 -13.69 16.01
C LEU A 239 4.44 -12.22 16.41
N LEU A 240 5.12 -11.41 15.59
CA LEU A 240 5.27 -9.97 15.77
C LEU A 240 4.34 -9.23 14.81
N ILE A 241 3.35 -8.52 15.34
CA ILE A 241 2.37 -7.74 14.56
C ILE A 241 2.67 -6.26 14.71
N VAL A 242 3.12 -5.64 13.62
CA VAL A 242 3.45 -4.22 13.54
C VAL A 242 2.29 -3.45 12.91
N GLY A 243 1.78 -2.48 13.64
CA GLY A 243 0.71 -1.59 13.21
C GLY A 243 -0.37 -1.37 14.25
N THR A 244 -1.30 -0.50 13.92
CA THR A 244 -2.46 -0.18 14.75
C THR A 244 -3.72 -0.09 13.88
N GLY A 245 -4.87 -0.10 14.51
CA GLY A 245 -6.13 0.01 13.78
C GLY A 245 -7.36 -0.36 14.62
N PRO A 246 -8.55 -0.25 14.03
CA PRO A 246 -9.82 -0.38 14.75
C PRO A 246 -10.11 -1.79 15.30
N TYR A 247 -9.38 -2.81 14.84
CA TYR A 247 -9.57 -4.19 15.29
C TYR A 247 -8.53 -4.65 16.33
N LEU A 248 -7.68 -3.75 16.82
CA LEU A 248 -6.58 -4.10 17.74
C LEU A 248 -7.10 -4.77 19.00
N GLU A 249 -8.10 -4.19 19.67
CA GLU A 249 -8.68 -4.76 20.90
C GLU A 249 -9.30 -6.14 20.68
N LYS A 250 -10.05 -6.30 19.59
CA LYS A 250 -10.61 -7.60 19.20
C LYS A 250 -9.54 -8.68 19.05
N TYR A 251 -8.39 -8.34 18.50
CA TYR A 251 -7.30 -9.29 18.31
C TYR A 251 -6.50 -9.55 19.60
N TYR A 252 -6.39 -8.58 20.50
CA TYR A 252 -5.90 -8.81 21.85
C TYR A 252 -6.76 -9.85 22.61
N GLU A 253 -8.08 -9.69 22.55
CA GLU A 253 -9.01 -10.64 23.15
C GLU A 253 -8.89 -12.04 22.54
N MET A 254 -8.79 -12.13 21.21
CA MET A 254 -8.61 -13.39 20.50
C MET A 254 -7.32 -14.11 20.92
N VAL A 255 -6.20 -13.40 20.98
CA VAL A 255 -4.89 -13.92 21.42
C VAL A 255 -4.97 -14.44 22.85
N ARG A 256 -5.64 -13.70 23.75
CA ARG A 256 -5.85 -14.11 25.14
C ARG A 256 -6.69 -15.39 25.25
N HIS A 257 -7.80 -15.48 24.50
CA HIS A 257 -8.66 -16.67 24.51
C HIS A 257 -7.96 -17.92 23.97
N LEU A 258 -7.02 -17.76 23.04
CA LEU A 258 -6.22 -18.85 22.50
C LEU A 258 -4.99 -19.19 23.37
N GLY A 259 -4.78 -18.50 24.51
CA GLY A 259 -3.63 -18.73 25.40
C GLY A 259 -2.29 -18.27 24.81
N LEU A 260 -2.30 -17.37 23.84
CA LEU A 260 -1.11 -16.95 23.06
C LEU A 260 -0.50 -15.61 23.52
N SER A 261 -0.91 -15.08 24.68
CA SER A 261 -0.50 -13.74 25.16
C SER A 261 1.02 -13.57 25.32
N GLY A 262 1.77 -14.65 25.51
CA GLY A 262 3.23 -14.62 25.58
C GLY A 262 3.93 -14.80 24.23
N ASP A 263 3.20 -15.14 23.17
CA ASP A 263 3.78 -15.56 21.89
C ASP A 263 3.38 -14.65 20.71
N VAL A 264 2.26 -13.92 20.84
CA VAL A 264 1.81 -12.93 19.86
C VAL A 264 2.00 -11.53 20.43
N ILE A 265 2.85 -10.75 19.78
CA ILE A 265 3.28 -9.43 20.24
C ILE A 265 2.75 -8.38 19.26
N PHE A 266 1.96 -7.42 19.78
CA PHE A 266 1.53 -6.25 19.02
C PHE A 266 2.41 -5.06 19.39
N THR A 267 3.13 -4.52 18.43
CA THR A 267 4.07 -3.41 18.68
C THR A 267 3.41 -2.04 18.70
N GLY A 268 2.18 -1.95 18.17
CA GLY A 268 1.57 -0.67 17.82
C GLY A 268 2.21 -0.05 16.58
N PHE A 269 2.05 1.25 16.43
CA PHE A 269 2.65 2.01 15.32
C PHE A 269 4.16 2.05 15.45
N VAL A 270 4.84 1.78 14.34
CA VAL A 270 6.30 1.90 14.19
C VAL A 270 6.60 2.97 13.16
N ALA A 271 7.52 3.87 13.49
CA ALA A 271 7.96 4.91 12.57
C ALA A 271 8.61 4.30 11.31
N ASP A 272 8.38 4.93 10.17
CA ASP A 272 8.86 4.44 8.87
C ASP A 272 10.38 4.19 8.85
N ALA A 273 11.18 5.06 9.50
CA ALA A 273 12.62 4.92 9.59
C ALA A 273 13.09 3.66 10.36
N GLU A 274 12.27 3.15 11.28
CA GLU A 274 12.57 1.96 12.08
C GLU A 274 12.11 0.66 11.41
N LEU A 275 11.15 0.76 10.49
CA LEU A 275 10.49 -0.40 9.89
C LEU A 275 11.44 -1.43 9.27
N PRO A 276 12.53 -1.05 8.56
CA PRO A 276 13.47 -2.02 8.00
C PRO A 276 14.12 -2.95 9.05
N ARG A 277 14.32 -2.47 10.28
CA ARG A 277 14.87 -3.28 11.37
C ARG A 277 13.90 -4.36 11.86
N TYR A 278 12.58 -4.12 11.71
CA TYR A 278 11.56 -5.13 12.03
C TYR A 278 11.58 -6.25 11.02
N TYR A 279 11.69 -5.94 9.72
CA TYR A 279 11.89 -6.97 8.70
C TYR A 279 13.22 -7.73 8.91
N ALA A 280 14.28 -7.02 9.27
CA ALA A 280 15.58 -7.64 9.56
C ALA A 280 15.53 -8.57 10.79
N ALA A 281 14.66 -8.29 11.77
CA ALA A 281 14.47 -9.12 12.96
C ALA A 281 13.69 -10.41 12.69
N ALA A 282 12.94 -10.49 11.59
CA ALA A 282 12.08 -11.61 11.26
C ALA A 282 12.82 -12.73 10.53
N ASP A 283 12.29 -13.94 10.62
CA ASP A 283 12.73 -15.13 9.89
C ASP A 283 11.83 -15.41 8.70
N ALA A 284 10.53 -15.08 8.81
CA ALA A 284 9.57 -15.09 7.71
C ALA A 284 8.53 -13.97 7.89
N PHE A 285 7.85 -13.63 6.80
CA PHE A 285 6.75 -12.67 6.79
C PHE A 285 5.43 -13.37 6.50
N ALA A 286 4.34 -12.98 7.19
CA ALA A 286 3.02 -13.58 6.97
C ALA A 286 1.98 -12.52 6.62
N ILE A 287 1.18 -12.77 5.57
CA ILE A 287 0.10 -11.90 5.14
C ILE A 287 -1.13 -12.70 4.71
N ALA A 288 -2.23 -12.54 5.44
CA ALA A 288 -3.51 -13.21 5.18
C ALA A 288 -4.55 -12.28 4.54
N SER A 289 -4.14 -11.08 4.10
CA SER A 289 -5.00 -10.02 3.59
C SER A 289 -5.82 -10.46 2.39
N LYS A 290 -7.08 -9.98 2.33
CA LYS A 290 -8.01 -10.18 1.23
C LYS A 290 -8.17 -8.95 0.32
N PHE A 291 -7.46 -7.86 0.61
CA PHE A 291 -7.64 -6.58 -0.07
C PHE A 291 -6.33 -5.92 -0.48
N GLU A 292 -5.37 -6.71 -0.94
CA GLU A 292 -4.14 -6.12 -1.46
C GLU A 292 -4.30 -5.74 -2.94
N THR A 293 -4.24 -4.46 -3.22
CA THR A 293 -4.12 -3.95 -4.59
C THR A 293 -2.71 -4.13 -5.12
N GLN A 294 -1.72 -4.13 -4.22
CA GLN A 294 -0.32 -4.42 -4.50
C GLN A 294 0.32 -5.25 -3.38
N GLY A 295 0.20 -4.79 -2.11
CA GLY A 295 0.91 -5.37 -0.99
C GLY A 295 2.36 -4.92 -0.91
N LEU A 296 2.61 -3.62 -0.78
CA LEU A 296 3.97 -3.05 -0.66
C LEU A 296 4.80 -3.76 0.41
N VAL A 297 4.17 -4.12 1.54
CA VAL A 297 4.80 -4.87 2.64
C VAL A 297 5.35 -6.25 2.22
N VAL A 298 4.79 -6.85 1.15
CA VAL A 298 5.32 -8.09 0.57
C VAL A 298 6.65 -7.80 -0.13
N LEU A 299 6.73 -6.73 -0.91
CA LEU A 299 7.98 -6.33 -1.56
C LEU A 299 9.05 -5.92 -0.54
N GLU A 300 8.67 -5.26 0.56
CA GLU A 300 9.57 -4.91 1.66
C GLU A 300 10.14 -6.18 2.34
N ALA A 301 9.30 -7.18 2.59
CA ALA A 301 9.71 -8.47 3.14
C ALA A 301 10.68 -9.20 2.18
N LEU A 302 10.30 -9.32 0.92
CA LEU A 302 11.12 -9.96 -0.11
C LEU A 302 12.46 -9.23 -0.29
N ALA A 303 12.45 -7.89 -0.35
CA ALA A 303 13.65 -7.08 -0.43
C ALA A 303 14.59 -7.27 0.78
N SER A 304 14.03 -7.51 1.95
CA SER A 304 14.78 -7.86 3.17
C SER A 304 15.23 -9.33 3.19
N GLY A 305 15.00 -10.10 2.13
CA GLY A 305 15.34 -11.52 2.05
C GLY A 305 14.48 -12.38 2.98
N ARG A 306 13.24 -11.99 3.28
CA ARG A 306 12.31 -12.76 4.12
C ARG A 306 11.32 -13.51 3.25
N PRO A 307 11.25 -14.86 3.35
CA PRO A 307 10.24 -15.62 2.64
C PRO A 307 8.85 -15.24 3.14
N VAL A 308 7.87 -15.26 2.23
CA VAL A 308 6.51 -14.77 2.50
C VAL A 308 5.52 -15.93 2.52
N ALA A 309 4.87 -16.15 3.68
CA ALA A 309 3.65 -16.96 3.77
C ALA A 309 2.45 -16.05 3.42
N GLY A 310 1.95 -16.16 2.20
CA GLY A 310 0.96 -15.24 1.63
C GLY A 310 -0.36 -15.89 1.25
N ALA A 311 -1.49 -15.18 1.45
CA ALA A 311 -2.76 -15.63 0.92
C ALA A 311 -2.72 -15.62 -0.62
N ASN A 312 -3.16 -16.70 -1.26
CA ASN A 312 -3.27 -16.83 -2.71
C ASN A 312 -4.46 -16.01 -3.24
N TYR A 313 -4.36 -14.70 -3.09
CA TYR A 313 -5.46 -13.80 -3.45
C TYR A 313 -4.96 -12.48 -4.01
N ARG A 314 -5.62 -11.98 -5.06
CA ARG A 314 -5.35 -10.71 -5.75
C ARG A 314 -3.88 -10.53 -6.12
N ALA A 315 -3.24 -9.45 -5.62
CA ALA A 315 -1.88 -9.08 -6.00
C ALA A 315 -0.78 -9.91 -5.30
N ILE A 316 -1.06 -10.60 -4.20
CA ILE A 316 -0.03 -11.35 -3.45
C ILE A 316 0.68 -12.39 -4.32
N PRO A 317 -0.03 -13.28 -5.09
CA PRO A 317 0.63 -14.28 -5.94
C PRO A 317 1.39 -13.70 -7.14
N GLU A 318 1.27 -12.41 -7.42
CA GLU A 318 2.11 -11.76 -8.45
C GLU A 318 3.55 -11.59 -7.97
N PHE A 319 3.77 -11.44 -6.66
CA PHE A 319 5.07 -11.22 -6.03
C PHE A 319 5.59 -12.48 -5.32
N VAL A 320 4.70 -13.29 -4.75
CA VAL A 320 5.06 -14.54 -4.06
C VAL A 320 4.94 -15.71 -5.01
N LYS A 321 6.07 -16.40 -5.23
CA LYS A 321 6.16 -17.63 -6.02
C LYS A 321 6.31 -18.81 -5.08
N ASP A 322 5.29 -19.67 -5.07
CA ASP A 322 5.23 -20.82 -4.16
C ASP A 322 6.47 -21.71 -4.29
N GLY A 323 7.11 -22.01 -3.16
CA GLY A 323 8.32 -22.83 -3.10
C GLY A 323 9.62 -22.16 -3.53
N VAL A 324 9.58 -20.90 -3.98
CA VAL A 324 10.77 -20.18 -4.46
C VAL A 324 11.16 -19.04 -3.50
N ASN A 325 10.25 -18.09 -3.26
CA ASN A 325 10.47 -16.95 -2.37
C ASN A 325 9.44 -16.87 -1.25
N GLY A 326 8.62 -17.93 -1.09
CA GLY A 326 7.58 -18.03 -0.09
C GLY A 326 6.70 -19.24 -0.29
N ALA A 327 5.57 -19.25 0.41
CA ALA A 327 4.54 -20.27 0.30
C ALA A 327 3.15 -19.62 0.26
N LEU A 328 2.27 -20.10 -0.62
CA LEU A 328 0.92 -19.58 -0.78
C LEU A 328 -0.09 -20.51 -0.08
N PHE A 329 -1.17 -19.91 0.46
CA PHE A 329 -2.29 -20.61 1.05
C PHE A 329 -3.63 -19.99 0.64
N GLU A 330 -4.70 -20.77 0.63
CA GLU A 330 -6.02 -20.25 0.25
C GLU A 330 -6.58 -19.29 1.30
N PRO A 331 -7.28 -18.21 0.90
CA PRO A 331 -7.90 -17.27 1.82
C PRO A 331 -8.79 -17.96 2.87
N ASN A 332 -8.62 -17.59 4.15
CA ASN A 332 -9.30 -18.18 5.32
C ASN A 332 -8.91 -19.64 5.65
N ASP A 333 -8.01 -20.25 4.92
CA ASP A 333 -7.50 -21.58 5.27
C ASP A 333 -6.47 -21.45 6.40
N VAL A 334 -6.95 -21.68 7.63
CA VAL A 334 -6.15 -21.64 8.85
C VAL A 334 -5.07 -22.72 8.84
N ARG A 335 -5.37 -23.91 8.31
CA ARG A 335 -4.40 -25.00 8.22
C ARG A 335 -3.32 -24.71 7.19
N GLY A 336 -3.72 -24.33 5.98
CA GLY A 336 -2.79 -23.96 4.93
C GLY A 336 -1.91 -22.75 5.30
N CYS A 337 -2.46 -21.79 6.06
CA CYS A 337 -1.69 -20.68 6.61
C CYS A 337 -0.57 -21.16 7.54
N ALA A 338 -0.86 -22.07 8.47
CA ALA A 338 0.12 -22.66 9.37
C ALA A 338 1.20 -23.45 8.61
N GLU A 339 0.79 -24.28 7.64
CA GLU A 339 1.70 -25.07 6.81
C GLU A 339 2.62 -24.15 5.96
N ALA A 340 2.09 -23.07 5.40
CA ALA A 340 2.87 -22.08 4.64
C ALA A 340 3.91 -21.36 5.52
N ILE A 341 3.52 -20.97 6.74
CA ILE A 341 4.45 -20.35 7.71
C ILE A 341 5.58 -21.34 8.07
N LEU A 342 5.24 -22.57 8.43
CA LEU A 342 6.22 -23.61 8.81
C LEU A 342 7.17 -23.92 7.65
N ARG A 343 6.65 -23.97 6.41
CA ARG A 343 7.47 -24.14 5.21
C ARG A 343 8.45 -22.98 5.01
N CYS A 344 7.99 -21.74 5.15
CA CYS A 344 8.85 -20.55 5.07
C CYS A 344 9.95 -20.57 6.13
N LEU A 345 9.64 -20.94 7.38
CA LEU A 345 10.63 -21.07 8.44
C LEU A 345 11.64 -22.17 8.16
N LYS A 346 11.19 -23.34 7.72
CA LYS A 346 12.04 -24.49 7.45
C LYS A 346 13.01 -24.24 6.29
N GLN A 347 12.54 -23.55 5.24
CA GLN A 347 13.30 -23.30 4.00
C GLN A 347 13.83 -21.86 3.92
N ARG A 348 13.90 -21.13 5.04
CA ARG A 348 14.25 -19.69 5.05
C ARG A 348 15.60 -19.39 4.40
N ASP A 349 16.60 -20.24 4.63
CA ASP A 349 17.94 -20.01 4.08
C ASP A 349 17.98 -20.23 2.56
N GLU A 350 17.23 -21.22 2.06
CA GLU A 350 17.09 -21.52 0.64
C GLU A 350 16.30 -20.41 -0.08
N MET A 351 15.26 -19.87 0.56
CA MET A 351 14.36 -18.86 0.00
C MET A 351 14.91 -17.43 0.10
N ARG A 352 15.88 -17.16 0.97
CA ARG A 352 16.41 -15.81 1.26
C ARG A 352 16.97 -15.10 0.01
N GLY A 353 17.82 -15.78 -0.74
CA GLY A 353 18.37 -15.26 -2.00
C GLY A 353 17.29 -14.99 -3.04
N PRO A 354 16.49 -16.01 -3.41
CA PRO A 354 15.37 -15.85 -4.34
C PRO A 354 14.34 -14.79 -3.91
N ALA A 355 14.08 -14.63 -2.61
CA ALA A 355 13.21 -13.57 -2.10
C ALA A 355 13.78 -12.19 -2.47
N ARG A 356 15.04 -11.94 -2.14
CA ARG A 356 15.73 -10.68 -2.49
C ARG A 356 15.71 -10.43 -3.99
N GLU A 357 16.11 -11.39 -4.78
CA GLU A 357 16.19 -11.27 -6.23
C GLU A 357 14.83 -10.96 -6.88
N SER A 358 13.75 -11.54 -6.36
CA SER A 358 12.40 -11.31 -6.85
C SER A 358 11.87 -9.90 -6.59
N ALA A 359 12.41 -9.18 -5.60
CA ALA A 359 12.03 -7.81 -5.30
C ALA A 359 12.78 -6.76 -6.15
N LEU A 360 14.01 -7.05 -6.59
CA LEU A 360 14.86 -6.09 -7.32
C LEU A 360 14.25 -5.53 -8.62
N PRO A 361 13.49 -6.30 -9.42
CA PRO A 361 12.78 -5.75 -10.58
C PRO A 361 11.75 -4.67 -10.22
N PHE A 362 11.31 -4.63 -8.97
CA PHE A 362 10.34 -3.67 -8.43
C PHE A 362 11.00 -2.60 -7.54
N SER A 363 12.28 -2.30 -7.76
CA SER A 363 12.92 -1.18 -7.07
C SER A 363 12.26 0.15 -7.42
N ILE A 364 12.30 1.09 -6.49
CA ILE A 364 11.78 2.45 -6.68
C ILE A 364 12.29 3.05 -7.98
N GLU A 365 13.61 2.97 -8.21
CA GLU A 365 14.26 3.48 -9.40
C GLU A 365 13.67 2.88 -10.69
N ARG A 366 13.54 1.54 -10.76
CA ARG A 366 13.00 0.87 -11.96
C ARG A 366 11.52 1.20 -12.18
N CYS A 367 10.73 1.24 -11.12
CA CYS A 367 9.31 1.58 -11.21
C CYS A 367 9.12 3.04 -11.65
N THR A 368 9.91 3.97 -11.09
CA THR A 368 9.85 5.39 -11.46
C THR A 368 10.29 5.61 -12.90
N ARG A 369 11.36 4.95 -13.37
CA ARG A 369 11.79 5.03 -14.78
C ARG A 369 10.69 4.58 -15.74
N ARG A 370 9.94 3.52 -15.42
CA ARG A 370 8.77 3.12 -16.21
C ARG A 370 7.67 4.18 -16.20
N LEU A 371 7.47 4.84 -15.08
CA LEU A 371 6.50 5.93 -14.95
C LEU A 371 6.91 7.16 -15.76
N GLU A 372 8.21 7.50 -15.79
CA GLU A 372 8.78 8.57 -16.64
C GLU A 372 8.49 8.30 -18.11
N HIS A 373 8.69 7.09 -18.58
CA HIS A 373 8.34 6.71 -19.97
C HIS A 373 6.84 6.87 -20.26
N VAL A 374 5.97 6.67 -19.28
CA VAL A 374 4.54 6.97 -19.42
C VAL A 374 4.34 8.49 -19.58
N TYR A 375 5.01 9.31 -18.77
CA TYR A 375 4.92 10.78 -18.86
C TYR A 375 5.43 11.30 -20.20
N GLU A 376 6.62 10.86 -20.63
CA GLU A 376 7.21 11.22 -21.91
C GLU A 376 6.27 10.96 -23.09
N ARG A 377 5.66 9.76 -23.13
CA ARG A 377 4.69 9.41 -24.17
C ARG A 377 3.45 10.31 -24.16
N LEU A 378 2.99 10.72 -22.98
CA LEU A 378 1.82 11.59 -22.86
C LEU A 378 2.12 13.06 -23.20
N VAL A 379 3.33 13.51 -22.95
CA VAL A 379 3.79 14.88 -23.30
C VAL A 379 4.12 15.00 -24.79
N ALA A 380 4.61 13.93 -25.41
CA ALA A 380 4.94 13.90 -26.84
C ALA A 380 3.69 13.84 -27.74
N GLY A 381 2.50 13.51 -27.23
CA GLY A 381 1.23 13.53 -27.98
C GLY A 381 0.58 12.24 -28.19
#